data_43de14ac9e4d00804d0fb616f9c21c5b
#
_entry.id   43de14ac9e4d00804d0fb616f9c21c5b
#
_cell.length_a   1.000
_cell.length_b   1.000
_cell.length_c   1.000
_cell.angle_alpha   90.00
_cell.angle_beta   90.00
_cell.angle_gamma   90.00
#
_symmetry.space_group_name_H-M   'P 1'
#
loop_
_entity.id
_entity.type
_entity.pdbx_description
1 polymer ?
#
loop_
_entity_poly.entity_id
_entity_poly.type
_entity_poly.pdbx_seq_one_letter_code
_entity_poly.pdbx_strand_id
1 'polypeptide(L)'
;MKKKRLIMTAALLSAFCMSAAGCSLYPGNKETQPANASQAETETKDETKQQPTGETEEETEKPTDAHPEDIEPFPHGEKETKAEPMKNGKRIVLMTDIHYLADSLTDKGEEFQYMVEHGDGKLTNYVWEITDAAFEQVEALSPDVIILSGDLTLNGEKESHKELAKKLEQVEKDGIQVVVIPGNHDINNRNAASFDGRSRQMAEAVSANEFAEIYNDFGYDEALSRDPASLSYTYDLGPDMRLLMLDSCQYSPTNKVGGMIKTETYDWIDDQLDEAWDDGVILLPVAHH
;
A
#
# COMPACT_ATOMS: atom_id res chain seq x y z
N MET A 1 12.27 -44.28 -11.15
CA MET A 1 12.59 -44.10 -9.74
C MET A 1 11.61 -43.10 -9.16
N LYS A 2 10.83 -43.49 -8.15
CA LYS A 2 9.79 -42.61 -7.60
C LYS A 2 10.45 -41.52 -6.73
N LYS A 3 10.42 -40.25 -7.17
CA LYS A 3 10.84 -39.08 -6.36
C LYS A 3 9.93 -39.00 -5.14
N LYS A 4 10.47 -39.16 -3.95
CA LYS A 4 9.78 -38.87 -2.69
C LYS A 4 9.73 -37.34 -2.57
N ARG A 5 8.57 -36.76 -2.78
CA ARG A 5 8.32 -35.36 -2.41
C ARG A 5 8.41 -35.24 -0.90
N LEU A 6 9.48 -34.64 -0.43
CA LEU A 6 9.58 -34.20 0.95
C LEU A 6 8.85 -32.85 1.05
N ILE A 7 7.76 -32.83 1.78
CA ILE A 7 6.99 -31.59 2.02
C ILE A 7 7.84 -30.79 3.02
N MET A 8 8.58 -29.81 2.52
CA MET A 8 9.11 -28.76 3.39
C MET A 8 7.95 -27.83 3.76
N THR A 9 7.65 -27.78 5.04
CA THR A 9 6.73 -26.82 5.62
C THR A 9 7.41 -25.45 5.54
N ALA A 10 7.10 -24.66 4.50
CA ALA A 10 7.41 -23.25 4.48
C ALA A 10 6.64 -22.62 5.66
N ALA A 11 7.38 -22.09 6.63
CA ALA A 11 6.80 -21.26 7.66
C ALA A 11 6.39 -19.94 6.97
N LEU A 12 5.13 -19.85 6.54
CA LEU A 12 4.52 -18.57 6.19
C LEU A 12 4.49 -17.72 7.47
N LEU A 13 5.43 -16.80 7.61
CA LEU A 13 5.21 -15.62 8.43
C LEU A 13 4.22 -14.74 7.66
N SER A 14 2.93 -15.07 7.74
CA SER A 14 1.89 -14.14 7.39
C SER A 14 1.87 -13.07 8.49
N ALA A 15 2.45 -11.91 8.21
CA ALA A 15 2.13 -10.71 8.94
C ALA A 15 0.66 -10.40 8.64
N PHE A 16 -0.22 -10.83 9.55
CA PHE A 16 -1.64 -10.53 9.50
C PHE A 16 -1.78 -9.07 9.93
N CYS A 17 -1.59 -8.12 9.00
CA CYS A 17 -2.12 -6.77 9.16
C CYS A 17 -3.63 -6.88 9.05
N MET A 18 -4.33 -6.81 10.19
CA MET A 18 -5.76 -6.53 10.19
C MET A 18 -5.96 -5.08 9.75
N SER A 19 -5.94 -4.84 8.44
CA SER A 19 -6.57 -3.64 7.91
C SER A 19 -8.07 -3.85 8.04
N ALA A 20 -8.69 -3.09 8.95
CA ALA A 20 -10.14 -2.98 8.99
C ALA A 20 -10.58 -2.43 7.63
N ALA A 21 -11.08 -3.30 6.77
CA ALA A 21 -11.63 -2.93 5.48
C ALA A 21 -12.91 -2.12 5.70
N GLY A 22 -12.76 -0.81 5.82
CA GLY A 22 -13.83 0.15 5.70
C GLY A 22 -14.08 0.44 4.22
N CYS A 23 -14.78 -0.45 3.51
CA CYS A 23 -15.31 -0.11 2.19
C CYS A 23 -16.36 0.98 2.35
N SER A 24 -15.98 2.23 2.20
CA SER A 24 -16.92 3.33 2.02
C SER A 24 -17.44 3.30 0.60
N LEU A 25 -18.72 2.92 0.45
CA LEU A 25 -19.46 3.04 -0.78
C LEU A 25 -19.73 4.54 -1.07
N TYR A 26 -19.04 5.10 -2.04
CA TYR A 26 -19.47 6.37 -2.65
C TYR A 26 -20.81 6.18 -3.35
N PRO A 27 -21.83 7.00 -3.11
CA PRO A 27 -23.08 6.94 -3.85
C PRO A 27 -22.88 7.47 -5.27
N GLY A 28 -22.77 6.56 -6.23
CA GLY A 28 -22.78 6.88 -7.64
C GLY A 28 -24.11 7.52 -8.06
N ASN A 29 -24.02 8.56 -8.88
CA ASN A 29 -25.12 9.26 -9.53
C ASN A 29 -26.12 8.28 -10.15
N LYS A 30 -27.38 8.40 -9.74
CA LYS A 30 -28.51 7.71 -10.36
C LYS A 30 -28.86 8.42 -11.66
N GLU A 31 -28.62 7.77 -12.78
CA GLU A 31 -29.33 8.09 -14.02
C GLU A 31 -30.79 7.64 -13.90
N THR A 32 -31.67 8.58 -14.17
CA THR A 32 -33.13 8.42 -14.22
C THR A 32 -33.56 7.70 -15.49
N GLN A 33 -34.29 6.60 -15.37
CA GLN A 33 -35.18 6.11 -16.42
C GLN A 33 -36.65 6.07 -15.94
N PRO A 34 -37.63 6.27 -16.82
CA PRO A 34 -38.99 6.69 -16.44
C PRO A 34 -39.95 5.55 -16.08
N ALA A 35 -40.93 5.96 -15.31
CA ALA A 35 -42.01 5.18 -14.73
C ALA A 35 -42.88 4.42 -15.71
N ASN A 36 -43.47 3.31 -15.24
CA ASN A 36 -44.83 2.95 -15.59
C ASN A 36 -45.61 2.43 -14.38
N ALA A 37 -46.88 2.86 -14.34
CA ALA A 37 -47.79 2.84 -13.23
C ALA A 37 -48.57 1.52 -13.05
N SER A 38 -49.05 1.25 -11.82
CA SER A 38 -50.43 0.87 -11.49
C SER A 38 -50.55 0.54 -10.00
N GLN A 39 -51.31 1.36 -9.28
CA GLN A 39 -52.54 1.17 -8.48
C GLN A 39 -52.57 -0.07 -7.56
N ALA A 40 -52.94 -0.03 -6.28
CA ALA A 40 -54.04 0.58 -5.56
C ALA A 40 -53.87 0.40 -4.03
N GLU A 41 -54.25 1.40 -3.26
CA GLU A 41 -55.25 1.42 -2.18
C GLU A 41 -55.14 0.37 -1.06
N THR A 42 -55.26 0.64 0.23
CA THR A 42 -56.15 1.49 1.05
C THR A 42 -55.74 1.46 2.54
N GLU A 43 -55.90 2.56 3.21
CA GLU A 43 -56.51 2.80 4.57
C GLU A 43 -55.99 1.98 5.79
N THR A 44 -55.94 2.47 7.03
CA THR A 44 -56.28 3.65 7.82
C THR A 44 -55.87 3.42 9.29
N LYS A 45 -55.63 4.54 10.01
CA LYS A 45 -55.89 4.82 11.46
C LYS A 45 -55.16 3.97 12.53
N ASP A 46 -54.84 4.41 13.71
CA ASP A 46 -55.02 5.65 14.50
C ASP A 46 -54.27 5.50 15.84
N GLU A 47 -53.79 6.62 16.36
CA GLU A 47 -53.66 7.01 17.78
C GLU A 47 -53.01 6.06 18.81
N THR A 48 -52.06 6.46 19.63
CA THR A 48 -52.19 7.27 20.85
C THR A 48 -50.86 7.35 21.64
N LYS A 49 -50.51 8.57 21.99
CA LYS A 49 -49.73 9.10 23.11
C LYS A 49 -49.21 8.13 24.18
N GLN A 50 -47.92 8.29 24.56
CA GLN A 50 -47.50 8.72 25.90
C GLN A 50 -45.97 8.94 25.97
N GLN A 51 -45.57 10.16 26.35
CA GLN A 51 -44.29 10.41 27.03
C GLN A 51 -44.48 10.11 28.52
N PRO A 52 -43.46 9.72 29.26
CA PRO A 52 -42.70 10.75 29.96
C PRO A 52 -41.22 10.50 30.22
N THR A 53 -40.52 11.60 30.31
CA THR A 53 -39.51 12.02 31.31
C THR A 53 -38.15 11.35 31.35
N GLY A 54 -37.15 12.16 30.99
CA GLY A 54 -35.98 12.43 31.84
C GLY A 54 -34.84 11.45 31.74
N GLU A 55 -33.95 11.66 30.77
CA GLU A 55 -32.55 11.29 30.95
C GLU A 55 -31.67 12.48 30.58
N THR A 56 -30.83 12.82 31.50
CA THR A 56 -29.81 13.84 31.50
C THR A 56 -28.92 13.65 30.26
N GLU A 57 -28.86 14.65 29.41
CA GLU A 57 -27.84 14.77 28.38
C GLU A 57 -26.49 14.96 29.09
N GLU A 58 -25.67 13.92 29.06
CA GLU A 58 -24.25 14.01 29.32
C GLU A 58 -23.65 14.67 28.08
N GLU A 59 -23.30 15.95 28.18
CA GLU A 59 -22.51 16.67 27.17
C GLU A 59 -21.18 15.91 27.01
N THR A 60 -21.11 15.08 25.96
CA THR A 60 -19.81 14.61 25.46
C THR A 60 -19.11 15.81 24.85
N GLU A 61 -18.08 16.30 25.53
CA GLU A 61 -17.15 17.28 25.00
C GLU A 61 -16.67 16.80 23.62
N LYS A 62 -16.99 17.60 22.57
CA LYS A 62 -16.37 17.43 21.27
C LYS A 62 -14.86 17.51 21.44
N PRO A 63 -14.08 16.66 20.74
CA PRO A 63 -12.64 16.84 20.67
C PRO A 63 -12.38 18.27 20.18
N THR A 64 -11.63 19.02 20.93
CA THR A 64 -11.15 20.34 20.52
C THR A 64 -10.33 20.17 19.25
N ASP A 65 -10.74 20.84 18.17
CA ASP A 65 -9.99 21.00 16.95
C ASP A 65 -8.60 21.57 17.29
N ALA A 66 -7.62 20.70 17.47
CA ALA A 66 -6.23 21.14 17.58
C ALA A 66 -5.81 21.62 16.18
N HIS A 67 -5.60 22.93 16.04
CA HIS A 67 -5.00 23.48 14.83
C HIS A 67 -3.60 22.86 14.63
N PRO A 68 -3.18 22.58 13.38
CA PRO A 68 -1.85 22.04 13.08
C PRO A 68 -0.70 22.88 13.67
N GLU A 69 -0.95 24.15 13.97
CA GLU A 69 0.00 25.08 14.57
C GLU A 69 0.22 24.87 16.09
N ASP A 70 -0.68 24.10 16.74
CA ASP A 70 -0.63 23.83 18.19
C ASP A 70 0.04 22.49 18.52
N ILE A 71 0.45 21.72 17.52
CA ILE A 71 1.20 20.47 17.72
C ILE A 71 2.66 20.87 17.91
N GLU A 72 3.13 20.86 19.16
CA GLU A 72 4.58 20.92 19.42
C GLU A 72 5.26 19.83 18.57
N PRO A 73 6.30 20.17 17.78
CA PRO A 73 7.01 19.16 17.02
C PRO A 73 7.47 18.06 17.98
N PHE A 74 7.16 16.81 17.65
CA PHE A 74 7.67 15.68 18.42
C PHE A 74 9.15 15.94 18.71
N PRO A 75 9.59 15.79 19.95
CA PRO A 75 11.00 15.96 20.27
C PRO A 75 11.74 14.98 19.33
N HIS A 76 12.52 15.55 18.41
CA HIS A 76 13.42 14.75 17.59
C HIS A 76 14.27 13.95 18.57
N GLY A 77 14.01 12.63 18.64
CA GLY A 77 14.76 11.73 19.48
C GLY A 77 16.26 11.94 19.20
N GLU A 78 17.10 11.72 20.20
CA GLU A 78 18.54 11.67 19.97
C GLU A 78 18.78 10.78 18.74
N LYS A 79 19.58 11.26 17.75
CA LYS A 79 19.87 10.49 16.54
C LYS A 79 20.25 9.09 16.97
N GLU A 80 19.42 8.12 16.60
CA GLU A 80 19.70 6.73 16.90
C GLU A 80 21.08 6.38 16.33
N THR A 81 21.93 5.78 17.13
CA THR A 81 23.22 5.30 16.65
C THR A 81 22.96 4.16 15.68
N LYS A 82 23.56 4.22 14.48
CA LYS A 82 23.42 3.17 13.47
C LYS A 82 23.73 1.80 14.11
N ALA A 83 22.85 0.84 13.86
CA ALA A 83 23.03 -0.51 14.38
C ALA A 83 24.26 -1.18 13.70
N GLU A 84 25.00 -1.95 14.47
CA GLU A 84 26.12 -2.72 13.92
C GLU A 84 25.63 -3.76 12.90
N PRO A 85 26.37 -3.99 11.79
CA PRO A 85 26.07 -5.03 10.82
C PRO A 85 25.93 -6.41 11.49
N MET A 86 25.01 -7.23 10.98
CA MET A 86 24.87 -8.59 11.47
C MET A 86 26.08 -9.44 11.07
N LYS A 87 26.65 -10.15 12.04
CA LYS A 87 27.82 -11.05 11.79
C LYS A 87 27.41 -12.30 11.01
N ASN A 88 26.20 -12.77 11.24
CA ASN A 88 25.62 -13.94 10.56
C ASN A 88 24.16 -13.63 10.24
N GLY A 89 23.74 -13.92 9.02
CA GLY A 89 22.39 -13.67 8.53
C GLY A 89 22.23 -12.28 7.91
N LYS A 90 21.00 -11.98 7.52
CA LYS A 90 20.58 -10.73 6.88
C LYS A 90 19.61 -9.98 7.77
N ARG A 91 19.72 -8.67 7.81
CA ARG A 91 18.70 -7.79 8.40
C ARG A 91 17.80 -7.29 7.27
N ILE A 92 16.58 -7.78 7.26
CA ILE A 92 15.57 -7.42 6.30
C ILE A 92 14.56 -6.53 7.00
N VAL A 93 14.27 -5.37 6.41
CA VAL A 93 13.17 -4.51 6.85
C VAL A 93 12.07 -4.59 5.81
N LEU A 94 10.86 -4.92 6.25
CA LEU A 94 9.66 -4.93 5.43
C LEU A 94 8.82 -3.70 5.76
N MET A 95 8.51 -2.91 4.76
CA MET A 95 7.56 -1.79 4.82
C MET A 95 6.44 -2.03 3.80
N THR A 96 5.24 -1.57 4.13
CA THR A 96 4.07 -1.68 3.25
C THR A 96 3.14 -0.49 3.47
N ASP A 97 2.25 -0.22 2.54
CA ASP A 97 1.15 0.74 2.70
C ASP A 97 1.62 2.16 3.05
N ILE A 98 2.65 2.64 2.38
CA ILE A 98 3.17 4.02 2.57
C ILE A 98 2.12 5.03 2.13
N HIS A 99 1.38 4.75 1.05
CA HIS A 99 0.36 5.63 0.47
C HIS A 99 0.86 7.06 0.23
N TYR A 100 2.07 7.18 -0.32
CA TYR A 100 2.73 8.45 -0.57
C TYR A 100 1.95 9.30 -1.58
N LEU A 101 1.79 10.58 -1.29
CA LEU A 101 1.26 11.58 -2.23
C LEU A 101 2.35 12.62 -2.49
N ALA A 102 2.67 12.89 -3.76
CA ALA A 102 3.64 13.93 -4.10
C ALA A 102 3.16 15.31 -3.64
N ASP A 103 4.07 16.10 -3.05
CA ASP A 103 3.74 17.46 -2.59
C ASP A 103 3.21 18.36 -3.73
N SER A 104 3.69 18.12 -4.95
CA SER A 104 3.23 18.82 -6.16
C SER A 104 1.77 18.55 -6.56
N LEU A 105 1.14 17.51 -6.00
CA LEU A 105 -0.25 17.15 -6.30
C LEU A 105 -1.26 17.77 -5.34
N THR A 106 -0.82 18.58 -4.38
CA THR A 106 -1.73 19.24 -3.46
C THR A 106 -1.21 20.61 -3.03
N ASP A 107 -2.11 21.56 -2.93
CA ASP A 107 -1.88 22.85 -2.28
C ASP A 107 -2.26 22.83 -0.79
N LYS A 108 -2.64 21.64 -0.27
CA LYS A 108 -3.15 21.42 1.09
C LYS A 108 -4.42 22.22 1.41
N GLY A 109 -5.17 22.64 0.35
CA GLY A 109 -6.38 23.43 0.41
C GLY A 109 -7.62 22.65 0.87
N GLU A 110 -8.80 23.29 0.76
CA GLU A 110 -10.07 22.76 1.30
C GLU A 110 -10.43 21.36 0.75
N GLU A 111 -10.19 21.08 -0.54
CA GLU A 111 -10.54 19.77 -1.12
C GLU A 111 -9.61 18.67 -0.60
N PHE A 112 -8.31 18.98 -0.42
CA PHE A 112 -7.39 18.04 0.19
C PHE A 112 -7.76 17.74 1.63
N GLN A 113 -8.05 18.76 2.44
CA GLN A 113 -8.50 18.58 3.82
C GLN A 113 -9.81 17.78 3.89
N TYR A 114 -10.76 18.09 2.99
CA TYR A 114 -11.99 17.31 2.89
C TYR A 114 -11.71 15.81 2.60
N MET A 115 -10.79 15.51 1.69
CA MET A 115 -10.39 14.13 1.39
C MET A 115 -9.77 13.44 2.62
N VAL A 116 -8.92 14.13 3.37
CA VAL A 116 -8.30 13.61 4.59
C VAL A 116 -9.36 13.34 5.67
N GLU A 117 -10.26 14.28 5.92
CA GLU A 117 -11.29 14.17 6.97
C GLU A 117 -12.36 13.12 6.67
N HIS A 118 -12.68 12.89 5.39
CA HIS A 118 -13.74 11.99 4.94
C HIS A 118 -13.20 10.71 4.28
N GLY A 119 -11.90 10.51 4.30
CA GLY A 119 -11.24 9.35 3.75
C GLY A 119 -11.33 8.12 4.68
N ASP A 120 -10.49 7.15 4.42
CA ASP A 120 -10.45 5.85 5.09
C ASP A 120 -9.54 5.82 6.33
N GLY A 121 -9.23 6.99 6.90
CA GLY A 121 -8.40 7.12 8.10
C GLY A 121 -6.89 7.16 7.83
N LYS A 122 -6.47 7.24 6.58
CA LYS A 122 -5.07 7.49 6.23
C LYS A 122 -4.64 8.88 6.68
N LEU A 123 -3.46 8.98 7.28
CA LEU A 123 -2.87 10.25 7.71
C LEU A 123 -2.15 10.96 6.56
N THR A 124 -2.86 11.13 5.42
CA THR A 124 -2.27 11.67 4.18
C THR A 124 -1.71 13.08 4.35
N ASN A 125 -2.26 13.87 5.27
CA ASN A 125 -1.76 15.21 5.62
C ASN A 125 -0.39 15.21 6.31
N TYR A 126 0.07 14.07 6.80
CA TYR A 126 1.37 13.87 7.45
C TYR A 126 2.25 12.84 6.71
N VAL A 127 1.85 12.43 5.51
CA VAL A 127 2.53 11.33 4.79
C VAL A 127 4.01 11.64 4.51
N TRP A 128 4.34 12.89 4.26
CA TRP A 128 5.73 13.34 4.01
C TRP A 128 6.61 13.14 5.23
N GLU A 129 6.17 13.69 6.38
CA GLU A 129 6.89 13.61 7.65
C GLU A 129 6.97 12.17 8.16
N ILE A 130 5.89 11.41 8.04
CA ILE A 130 5.86 9.99 8.44
C ILE A 130 6.82 9.18 7.58
N THR A 131 6.83 9.41 6.27
CA THR A 131 7.72 8.69 5.35
C THR A 131 9.19 9.01 5.63
N ASP A 132 9.52 10.28 5.82
CA ASP A 132 10.88 10.71 6.12
C ASP A 132 11.36 10.15 7.46
N ALA A 133 10.54 10.24 8.51
CA ALA A 133 10.87 9.69 9.83
C ALA A 133 10.99 8.15 9.80
N ALA A 134 10.16 7.48 9.00
CA ALA A 134 10.25 6.02 8.84
C ALA A 134 11.56 5.62 8.16
N PHE A 135 11.98 6.32 7.10
CA PHE A 135 13.26 6.03 6.45
C PHE A 135 14.45 6.32 7.35
N GLU A 136 14.45 7.44 8.11
CA GLU A 136 15.50 7.70 9.11
C GLU A 136 15.65 6.57 10.14
N GLN A 137 14.51 6.05 10.65
CA GLN A 137 14.52 4.92 11.58
C GLN A 137 15.05 3.65 10.93
N VAL A 138 14.63 3.36 9.70
CA VAL A 138 15.08 2.18 8.95
C VAL A 138 16.58 2.27 8.66
N GLU A 139 17.09 3.42 8.24
CA GLU A 139 18.52 3.64 8.02
C GLU A 139 19.35 3.45 9.30
N ALA A 140 18.82 3.87 10.45
CA ALA A 140 19.46 3.63 11.74
C ALA A 140 19.59 2.14 12.08
N LEU A 141 18.67 1.30 11.59
CA LEU A 141 18.76 -0.15 11.72
C LEU A 141 19.89 -0.76 10.86
N SER A 142 20.40 -0.03 9.88
CA SER A 142 21.42 -0.51 8.92
C SER A 142 21.02 -1.89 8.31
N PRO A 143 19.86 -1.98 7.63
CA PRO A 143 19.45 -3.24 7.04
C PRO A 143 20.30 -3.60 5.83
N ASP A 144 20.37 -4.89 5.50
CA ASP A 144 20.94 -5.37 4.24
C ASP A 144 19.99 -5.05 3.07
N VAL A 145 18.68 -5.09 3.31
CA VAL A 145 17.66 -4.80 2.31
C VAL A 145 16.40 -4.23 2.95
N ILE A 146 15.78 -3.30 2.25
CA ILE A 146 14.42 -2.82 2.52
C ILE A 146 13.50 -3.39 1.44
N ILE A 147 12.44 -4.04 1.86
CA ILE A 147 11.40 -4.56 0.99
C ILE A 147 10.17 -3.66 1.12
N LEU A 148 9.74 -3.06 0.01
CA LEU A 148 8.48 -2.31 -0.06
C LEU A 148 7.43 -3.18 -0.74
N SER A 149 6.51 -3.73 0.05
CA SER A 149 5.56 -4.74 -0.44
C SER A 149 4.22 -4.17 -0.87
N GLY A 150 4.23 -3.04 -1.56
CA GLY A 150 3.05 -2.49 -2.24
C GLY A 150 2.31 -1.38 -1.49
N ASP A 151 1.30 -0.84 -2.16
CA ASP A 151 0.56 0.37 -1.79
C ASP A 151 1.52 1.53 -1.49
N LEU A 152 2.45 1.71 -2.43
CA LEU A 152 3.53 2.69 -2.34
C LEU A 152 3.00 4.12 -2.42
N THR A 153 1.95 4.33 -3.23
CA THR A 153 1.35 5.63 -3.50
C THR A 153 -0.12 5.67 -3.09
N LEU A 154 -0.67 6.88 -2.93
CA LEU A 154 -2.05 7.04 -2.47
C LEU A 154 -3.04 6.37 -3.43
N ASN A 155 -2.93 6.64 -4.73
CA ASN A 155 -3.76 6.03 -5.76
C ASN A 155 -3.04 5.87 -7.12
N GLY A 156 -1.76 5.55 -7.13
CA GLY A 156 -1.01 5.28 -8.34
C GLY A 156 -0.64 6.54 -9.14
N GLU A 157 -0.63 7.71 -8.51
CA GLU A 157 -0.25 8.96 -9.15
C GLU A 157 1.20 8.90 -9.61
N LYS A 158 1.43 9.16 -10.89
CA LYS A 158 2.76 9.08 -11.52
C LYS A 158 3.81 9.97 -10.84
N GLU A 159 3.41 11.18 -10.43
CA GLU A 159 4.32 12.07 -9.73
C GLU A 159 4.63 11.57 -8.32
N SER A 160 3.67 10.92 -7.64
CA SER A 160 3.91 10.28 -6.34
C SER A 160 4.94 9.15 -6.46
N HIS A 161 4.82 8.29 -7.46
CA HIS A 161 5.80 7.25 -7.73
C HIS A 161 7.20 7.81 -8.00
N LYS A 162 7.31 8.85 -8.84
CA LYS A 162 8.60 9.48 -9.15
C LYS A 162 9.25 10.15 -7.94
N GLU A 163 8.45 10.81 -7.10
CA GLU A 163 8.96 11.48 -5.91
C GLU A 163 9.41 10.46 -4.86
N LEU A 164 8.62 9.39 -4.66
CA LEU A 164 9.01 8.29 -3.76
C LEU A 164 10.29 7.61 -4.27
N ALA A 165 10.39 7.30 -5.57
CA ALA A 165 11.58 6.70 -6.15
C ALA A 165 12.84 7.52 -5.87
N LYS A 166 12.76 8.88 -5.96
CA LYS A 166 13.89 9.75 -5.59
C LYS A 166 14.27 9.66 -4.11
N LYS A 167 13.30 9.44 -3.21
CA LYS A 167 13.61 9.19 -1.79
C LYS A 167 14.32 7.86 -1.63
N LEU A 168 13.89 6.81 -2.33
CA LEU A 168 14.54 5.50 -2.32
C LEU A 168 15.98 5.56 -2.84
N GLU A 169 16.24 6.36 -3.90
CA GLU A 169 17.61 6.62 -4.38
C GLU A 169 18.55 7.19 -3.30
N GLN A 170 18.01 7.98 -2.36
CA GLN A 170 18.83 8.50 -1.26
C GLN A 170 19.17 7.39 -0.26
N VAL A 171 18.20 6.52 0.05
CA VAL A 171 18.41 5.35 0.92
C VAL A 171 19.49 4.43 0.34
N GLU A 172 19.46 4.16 -0.96
CA GLU A 172 20.47 3.33 -1.63
C GLU A 172 21.88 3.95 -1.65
N LYS A 173 21.97 5.29 -1.70
CA LYS A 173 23.27 5.97 -1.59
C LYS A 173 23.98 5.72 -0.26
N ASP A 174 23.23 5.40 0.78
CA ASP A 174 23.75 4.99 2.08
C ASP A 174 24.15 3.51 2.13
N GLY A 175 24.04 2.80 1.02
CA GLY A 175 24.47 1.41 0.84
C GLY A 175 23.44 0.36 1.25
N ILE A 176 22.18 0.75 1.39
CA ILE A 176 21.06 -0.13 1.72
C ILE A 176 20.35 -0.50 0.42
N GLN A 177 20.19 -1.80 0.16
CA GLN A 177 19.44 -2.26 -1.02
C GLN A 177 17.94 -2.05 -0.82
N VAL A 178 17.24 -1.65 -1.88
CA VAL A 178 15.77 -1.48 -1.87
C VAL A 178 15.16 -2.34 -2.97
N VAL A 179 14.09 -3.08 -2.63
CA VAL A 179 13.33 -3.86 -3.61
C VAL A 179 11.84 -3.61 -3.45
N VAL A 180 11.10 -3.52 -4.54
CA VAL A 180 9.69 -3.14 -4.52
C VAL A 180 8.81 -4.11 -5.32
N ILE A 181 7.55 -4.25 -4.90
CA ILE A 181 6.45 -4.80 -5.69
C ILE A 181 5.25 -3.86 -5.60
N PRO A 182 4.32 -3.88 -6.59
CA PRO A 182 3.12 -3.07 -6.51
C PRO A 182 2.11 -3.58 -5.49
N GLY A 183 1.32 -2.66 -4.93
CA GLY A 183 0.07 -2.91 -4.24
C GLY A 183 -1.15 -2.60 -5.11
N ASN A 184 -2.34 -2.81 -4.57
CA ASN A 184 -3.57 -2.57 -5.32
C ASN A 184 -3.85 -1.09 -5.60
N HIS A 185 -3.22 -0.18 -4.88
CA HIS A 185 -3.34 1.26 -5.15
C HIS A 185 -2.46 1.73 -6.30
N ASP A 186 -1.39 1.04 -6.65
CA ASP A 186 -0.26 1.61 -7.39
C ASP A 186 -0.43 1.69 -8.92
N ILE A 187 -1.21 0.79 -9.54
CA ILE A 187 -1.24 0.65 -11.01
C ILE A 187 -2.67 0.79 -11.55
N ASN A 188 -2.81 1.54 -12.67
CA ASN A 188 -4.08 1.74 -13.38
C ASN A 188 -5.23 2.18 -12.47
N ASN A 189 -4.94 2.94 -11.44
CA ASN A 189 -5.92 3.37 -10.46
C ASN A 189 -6.67 4.62 -10.97
N ARG A 190 -7.99 4.51 -11.07
CA ARG A 190 -8.87 5.60 -11.55
C ARG A 190 -9.08 6.71 -10.52
N ASN A 191 -8.62 6.48 -9.29
CA ASN A 191 -8.73 7.45 -8.20
C ASN A 191 -7.52 8.38 -8.12
N ALA A 192 -6.50 8.18 -8.98
CA ALA A 192 -5.35 9.07 -9.06
C ALA A 192 -5.79 10.53 -9.20
N ALA A 193 -5.36 11.39 -8.30
CA ALA A 193 -5.89 12.75 -8.19
C ALA A 193 -4.83 13.77 -7.77
N SER A 194 -5.08 15.03 -8.15
CA SER A 194 -4.45 16.22 -7.60
C SER A 194 -5.49 17.13 -6.98
N PHE A 195 -5.07 18.00 -6.07
CA PHE A 195 -5.92 18.85 -5.26
C PHE A 195 -5.45 20.31 -5.36
N ASP A 196 -6.35 21.21 -5.73
CA ASP A 196 -6.08 22.64 -5.87
C ASP A 196 -7.28 23.45 -5.35
N GLY A 197 -7.11 24.11 -4.21
CA GLY A 197 -8.15 24.86 -3.53
C GLY A 197 -9.36 24.00 -3.17
N ARG A 198 -10.43 24.17 -3.93
CA ARG A 198 -11.71 23.41 -3.81
C ARG A 198 -11.90 22.39 -4.92
N SER A 199 -10.87 22.06 -5.66
CA SER A 199 -10.98 21.24 -6.85
C SER A 199 -10.15 19.98 -6.71
N ARG A 200 -10.78 18.82 -6.93
CA ARG A 200 -10.11 17.56 -7.19
C ARG A 200 -10.06 17.32 -8.70
N GLN A 201 -8.89 17.09 -9.23
CA GLN A 201 -8.67 16.80 -10.65
C GLN A 201 -8.06 15.41 -10.80
N MET A 202 -8.30 14.77 -11.94
CA MET A 202 -7.63 13.51 -12.25
C MET A 202 -6.14 13.75 -12.48
N ALA A 203 -5.30 12.97 -11.81
CA ALA A 203 -3.86 12.91 -12.09
C ALA A 203 -3.56 11.74 -13.04
N GLU A 204 -2.37 11.78 -13.66
CA GLU A 204 -1.86 10.68 -14.47
C GLU A 204 -1.53 9.49 -13.55
N ALA A 205 -2.14 8.34 -13.82
CA ALA A 205 -1.81 7.09 -13.15
C ALA A 205 -0.80 6.29 -13.97
N VAL A 206 0.05 5.49 -13.29
CA VAL A 206 1.02 4.65 -13.98
C VAL A 206 0.39 3.35 -14.49
N SER A 207 0.88 2.88 -15.63
CA SER A 207 0.70 1.50 -16.11
C SER A 207 1.71 0.55 -15.46
N ALA A 208 1.53 -0.77 -15.64
CA ALA A 208 2.48 -1.76 -15.14
C ALA A 208 3.90 -1.57 -15.73
N ASN A 209 3.99 -1.20 -16.99
CA ASN A 209 5.29 -0.93 -17.63
C ASN A 209 5.95 0.31 -17.02
N GLU A 210 5.20 1.40 -16.84
CA GLU A 210 5.73 2.62 -16.23
C GLU A 210 6.13 2.41 -14.78
N PHE A 211 5.39 1.57 -14.03
CA PHE A 211 5.79 1.16 -12.68
C PHE A 211 7.17 0.48 -12.71
N ALA A 212 7.35 -0.54 -13.55
CA ALA A 212 8.63 -1.22 -13.69
C ALA A 212 9.77 -0.32 -14.20
N GLU A 213 9.46 0.69 -15.03
CA GLU A 213 10.44 1.68 -15.47
C GLU A 213 10.85 2.64 -14.36
N ILE A 214 9.90 3.15 -13.56
CA ILE A 214 10.17 4.08 -12.46
C ILE A 214 10.98 3.39 -11.36
N TYR A 215 10.67 2.13 -11.08
CA TYR A 215 11.33 1.35 -10.04
C TYR A 215 12.38 0.36 -10.59
N ASN A 216 12.88 0.61 -11.80
CA ASN A 216 13.86 -0.28 -12.45
C ASN A 216 15.04 -0.62 -11.55
N ASP A 217 15.63 0.40 -10.94
CA ASP A 217 16.83 0.30 -10.11
C ASP A 217 16.53 -0.30 -8.70
N PHE A 218 15.27 -0.54 -8.37
CA PHE A 218 14.84 -1.08 -7.08
C PHE A 218 14.39 -2.54 -7.20
N GLY A 219 15.29 -3.37 -7.71
CA GLY A 219 15.19 -4.82 -7.83
C GLY A 219 14.84 -5.35 -9.21
N TYR A 220 14.24 -4.55 -10.13
CA TYR A 220 13.83 -5.05 -11.43
C TYR A 220 15.01 -5.29 -12.40
N ASP A 221 16.01 -4.43 -12.44
CA ASP A 221 17.21 -4.61 -13.30
C ASP A 221 18.22 -5.60 -12.70
N GLU A 222 18.20 -5.79 -11.39
CA GLU A 222 19.03 -6.76 -10.66
C GLU A 222 18.37 -8.13 -10.51
N ALA A 223 17.14 -8.29 -11.04
CA ALA A 223 16.40 -9.53 -10.93
C ALA A 223 17.13 -10.71 -11.59
N LEU A 224 17.25 -11.83 -10.86
CA LEU A 224 17.79 -13.07 -11.41
C LEU A 224 16.87 -13.67 -12.47
N SER A 225 15.55 -13.57 -12.23
CA SER A 225 14.50 -14.03 -13.14
C SER A 225 13.29 -13.10 -13.01
N ARG A 226 12.59 -12.86 -14.12
CA ARG A 226 11.35 -12.06 -14.16
C ARG A 226 10.25 -12.90 -14.78
N ASP A 227 9.06 -12.86 -14.15
CA ASP A 227 7.86 -13.49 -14.71
C ASP A 227 7.39 -12.71 -15.96
N PRO A 228 7.26 -13.37 -17.12
CA PRO A 228 6.78 -12.70 -18.33
C PRO A 228 5.30 -12.29 -18.27
N ALA A 229 4.53 -12.84 -17.33
CA ALA A 229 3.09 -12.62 -17.21
C ALA A 229 2.72 -11.55 -16.17
N SER A 230 3.62 -11.21 -15.23
CA SER A 230 3.36 -10.26 -14.15
C SER A 230 4.61 -9.41 -13.85
N LEU A 231 4.50 -8.59 -12.81
CA LEU A 231 5.67 -7.86 -12.26
C LEU A 231 6.43 -8.65 -11.20
N SER A 232 6.19 -9.96 -11.10
CA SER A 232 6.94 -10.83 -10.19
C SER A 232 8.38 -11.04 -10.66
N TYR A 233 9.29 -11.19 -9.70
CA TYR A 233 10.70 -11.45 -9.98
C TYR A 233 11.38 -12.12 -8.81
N THR A 234 12.59 -12.68 -9.04
CA THR A 234 13.47 -13.16 -7.97
C THR A 234 14.67 -12.23 -7.80
N TYR A 235 15.09 -12.03 -6.56
CA TYR A 235 16.19 -11.15 -6.19
C TYR A 235 17.17 -11.88 -5.26
N ASP A 236 18.47 -11.76 -5.55
CA ASP A 236 19.52 -12.44 -4.78
C ASP A 236 19.92 -11.61 -3.54
N LEU A 237 19.79 -12.20 -2.36
CA LEU A 237 20.27 -11.60 -1.11
C LEU A 237 21.65 -12.16 -0.68
N GLY A 238 22.29 -12.92 -1.52
CA GLY A 238 23.59 -13.54 -1.28
C GLY A 238 23.53 -15.08 -1.31
N PRO A 239 24.56 -15.77 -0.85
CA PRO A 239 24.77 -17.19 -1.17
C PRO A 239 23.72 -18.13 -0.60
N ASP A 240 22.98 -17.72 0.42
CA ASP A 240 22.10 -18.61 1.17
C ASP A 240 20.61 -18.23 1.06
N MET A 241 20.29 -17.09 0.44
CA MET A 241 18.92 -16.55 0.44
C MET A 241 18.58 -15.80 -0.84
N ARG A 242 17.36 -16.01 -1.32
CA ARG A 242 16.78 -15.34 -2.48
C ARG A 242 15.36 -14.89 -2.13
N LEU A 243 14.95 -13.71 -2.57
CA LEU A 243 13.55 -13.26 -2.50
C LEU A 243 12.78 -13.76 -3.70
N LEU A 244 11.53 -14.17 -3.48
CA LEU A 244 10.51 -14.39 -4.50
C LEU A 244 9.47 -13.28 -4.38
N MET A 245 9.65 -12.23 -5.16
CA MET A 245 8.81 -11.04 -5.16
C MET A 245 7.60 -11.28 -6.05
N LEU A 246 6.41 -11.42 -5.44
CA LEU A 246 5.19 -11.84 -6.12
C LEU A 246 4.23 -10.66 -6.31
N ASP A 247 3.97 -10.31 -7.56
CA ASP A 247 2.89 -9.39 -7.92
C ASP A 247 1.54 -10.10 -7.81
N SER A 248 0.83 -9.82 -6.71
CA SER A 248 -0.50 -10.34 -6.43
C SER A 248 -1.63 -9.40 -6.86
N CYS A 249 -1.31 -8.29 -7.56
CA CYS A 249 -2.28 -7.24 -7.82
C CYS A 249 -3.10 -7.46 -9.10
N GLN A 250 -4.35 -7.06 -9.05
CA GLN A 250 -5.29 -7.15 -10.17
C GLN A 250 -5.53 -5.75 -10.75
N TYR A 251 -4.69 -5.31 -11.69
CA TYR A 251 -4.77 -3.98 -12.32
C TYR A 251 -5.22 -4.00 -13.78
N SER A 252 -5.50 -5.17 -14.34
CA SER A 252 -5.96 -5.33 -15.71
C SER A 252 -7.10 -6.36 -15.79
N PRO A 253 -8.16 -6.13 -16.59
CA PRO A 253 -8.48 -4.91 -17.37
C PRO A 253 -8.92 -3.72 -16.52
N THR A 254 -9.20 -3.94 -15.24
CA THR A 254 -9.56 -2.91 -14.25
C THR A 254 -8.88 -3.20 -12.93
N ASN A 255 -8.47 -2.15 -12.24
CA ASN A 255 -7.93 -2.26 -10.89
C ASN A 255 -8.98 -2.84 -9.91
N LYS A 256 -8.54 -3.76 -9.03
CA LYS A 256 -9.35 -4.38 -7.97
C LYS A 256 -8.54 -4.42 -6.68
N VAL A 257 -9.24 -4.36 -5.56
CA VAL A 257 -8.62 -4.39 -4.22
C VAL A 257 -8.06 -5.76 -3.84
N GLY A 258 -8.74 -6.85 -4.22
CA GLY A 258 -8.33 -8.19 -3.80
C GLY A 258 -7.14 -8.74 -4.59
N GLY A 259 -6.28 -9.48 -3.92
CA GLY A 259 -5.12 -10.13 -4.52
C GLY A 259 -5.45 -11.40 -5.34
N MET A 260 -4.59 -11.69 -6.31
CA MET A 260 -4.63 -12.93 -7.08
C MET A 260 -3.28 -13.14 -7.80
N ILE A 261 -2.70 -14.30 -7.67
CA ILE A 261 -1.59 -14.72 -8.54
C ILE A 261 -2.19 -15.20 -9.88
N LYS A 262 -1.66 -14.71 -10.99
CA LYS A 262 -2.09 -15.11 -12.32
C LYS A 262 -1.76 -16.58 -12.57
N THR A 263 -2.60 -17.27 -13.31
CA THR A 263 -2.39 -18.70 -13.63
C THR A 263 -1.08 -18.93 -14.37
N GLU A 264 -0.73 -18.00 -15.25
CA GLU A 264 0.49 -18.04 -16.06
C GLU A 264 1.77 -17.87 -15.22
N THR A 265 1.66 -17.30 -14.02
CA THR A 265 2.77 -17.12 -13.07
C THR A 265 3.12 -18.41 -12.33
N TYR A 266 2.20 -19.39 -12.24
CA TYR A 266 2.45 -20.62 -11.46
C TYR A 266 3.60 -21.46 -12.02
N ASP A 267 3.68 -21.62 -13.35
CA ASP A 267 4.76 -22.38 -13.99
C ASP A 267 6.12 -21.70 -13.69
N TRP A 268 6.18 -20.37 -13.76
CA TRP A 268 7.37 -19.62 -13.40
C TRP A 268 7.73 -19.78 -11.92
N ILE A 269 6.75 -19.74 -11.00
CA ILE A 269 7.00 -20.00 -9.56
C ILE A 269 7.58 -21.40 -9.35
N ASP A 270 7.01 -22.42 -10.00
CA ASP A 270 7.51 -23.80 -9.90
C ASP A 270 8.97 -23.91 -10.39
N ASP A 271 9.32 -23.23 -11.48
CA ASP A 271 10.69 -23.16 -11.98
C ASP A 271 11.63 -22.48 -10.95
N GLN A 272 11.20 -21.37 -10.32
CA GLN A 272 12.00 -20.67 -9.30
C GLN A 272 12.19 -21.51 -8.03
N LEU A 273 11.19 -22.31 -7.65
CA LEU A 273 11.29 -23.25 -6.53
C LEU A 273 12.28 -24.38 -6.82
N ASP A 274 12.25 -24.93 -8.04
CA ASP A 274 13.18 -25.98 -8.46
C ASP A 274 14.63 -25.44 -8.54
N GLU A 275 14.82 -24.23 -9.11
CA GLU A 275 16.13 -23.57 -9.16
C GLU A 275 16.70 -23.30 -7.76
N ALA A 276 15.90 -22.72 -6.85
CA ALA A 276 16.32 -22.46 -5.48
C ALA A 276 16.68 -23.76 -4.73
N TRP A 277 15.92 -24.83 -5.00
CA TRP A 277 16.23 -26.15 -4.42
C TRP A 277 17.56 -26.73 -4.93
N ASP A 278 17.81 -26.63 -6.23
CA ASP A 278 19.04 -27.15 -6.84
C ASP A 278 20.27 -26.34 -6.41
N ASP A 279 20.11 -25.02 -6.23
CA ASP A 279 21.13 -24.11 -5.71
C ASP A 279 21.35 -24.25 -4.19
N GLY A 280 20.39 -24.86 -3.47
CA GLY A 280 20.46 -25.03 -2.02
C GLY A 280 20.24 -23.73 -1.24
N VAL A 281 19.54 -22.75 -1.81
CA VAL A 281 19.24 -21.44 -1.20
C VAL A 281 17.83 -21.43 -0.58
N ILE A 282 17.65 -20.59 0.44
CA ILE A 282 16.32 -20.30 1.02
C ILE A 282 15.61 -19.33 0.09
N LEU A 283 14.41 -19.70 -0.38
CA LEU A 283 13.54 -18.83 -1.13
C LEU A 283 12.49 -18.22 -0.19
N LEU A 284 12.51 -16.89 -0.03
CA LEU A 284 11.59 -16.13 0.82
C LEU A 284 10.54 -15.44 -0.04
N PRO A 285 9.26 -15.87 -0.01
CA PRO A 285 8.21 -15.23 -0.77
C PRO A 285 7.75 -13.93 -0.10
N VAL A 286 7.49 -12.92 -0.93
CA VAL A 286 6.95 -11.61 -0.56
C VAL A 286 5.80 -11.29 -1.50
N ALA A 287 4.65 -10.91 -0.94
CA ALA A 287 3.48 -10.44 -1.69
C ALA A 287 2.80 -9.31 -0.92
N HIS A 288 1.97 -8.52 -1.61
CA HIS A 288 1.16 -7.49 -0.96
C HIS A 288 -0.10 -8.09 -0.32
N HIS A 289 -0.76 -9.08 -0.99
CA HIS A 289 -1.96 -9.76 -0.51
C HIS A 289 -1.70 -11.21 -0.11
#